data_e376a28ff507f65b234a2ad34275270e
#
_entry.id   e376a28ff507f65b234a2ad34275270e
#
_cell.length_a   1.000
_cell.length_b   1.000
_cell.length_c   1.000
_cell.angle_alpha   90.00
_cell.angle_beta   90.00
_cell.angle_gamma   90.00
#
_symmetry.space_group_name_H-M   'P 1'
#
loop_
_entity.id
_entity.type
_entity.pdbx_description
1 polymer ?
#
loop_
_entity_poly.entity_id
_entity_poly.type
_entity_poly.pdbx_seq_one_letter_code
_entity_poly.pdbx_strand_id
1 'polypeptide(L)'
;MNKLLIAVTGATLILAACGDKTPATAHEQGAKPAAESGHDHGSGGEKLTHFSERSELFVEFPRLVVGEKSAFAAHLTRLADFRAIAAGKVTVVLSGGGQPEESFSVDTPTQPGIFRPVAMPKHAGERELLIAVVTPEFSVTHMLGPVKVHADRKSADAVAAGHDEEGIAFTKEQQWKVDFATAEVVKRSMRPSVAATGVLRARPDGEALLTAPAAGQVQPAGRFPQLGQAVKKGDLLAYLTPRLGGDTDFASLQAGASKTKVEFDLAERELARMESLFKDEAVPAKRVEAARAAVASARAGHEAASSRLGQYGGGGGIPLRAPVSGLIADVRVSPGAFAAEGTLLFHIADRRALWLELRVPESEATKLTSPSGASFHVDGITQAFDIVAGKNGKLIAVGGAVDAQTRSVPVILEFTQPDERLRLGMAVKAQLFAGVPREALAVPASAVLDENGIATVFVMSGGESFERRQVRLGIRDGDWVEVVEGLEPGSRVVSRGAYLVKLAAANTGQIGHGHAH
;
A
#
# COMPACT_ATOMS: atom_id res chain seq x y z
N MET A 1 -47.24 -25.14 -4.53
CA MET A 1 -47.58 -26.55 -4.26
C MET A 1 -46.34 -27.39 -4.47
N ASN A 2 -45.92 -28.03 -3.53
CA ASN A 2 -45.09 -29.18 -3.19
C ASN A 2 -43.98 -28.83 -2.19
N LYS A 3 -44.30 -29.17 -0.94
CA LYS A 3 -43.41 -29.30 0.19
C LYS A 3 -42.72 -30.67 0.09
N LEU A 4 -41.43 -30.74 0.39
CA LEU A 4 -40.79 -32.01 0.77
C LEU A 4 -40.06 -31.79 2.10
N LEU A 5 -40.63 -32.38 3.14
CA LEU A 5 -40.05 -32.62 4.45
C LEU A 5 -39.10 -33.82 4.36
N ILE A 6 -37.92 -33.74 4.97
CA ILE A 6 -37.13 -34.91 5.34
C ILE A 6 -36.75 -34.80 6.83
N ALA A 7 -37.11 -35.86 7.54
CA ALA A 7 -37.06 -36.03 8.97
C ALA A 7 -35.63 -36.34 9.46
N VAL A 8 -35.35 -35.85 10.67
CA VAL A 8 -34.19 -36.16 11.52
C VAL A 8 -34.56 -37.39 12.37
N THR A 9 -33.73 -38.42 12.35
CA THR A 9 -33.77 -39.51 13.34
C THR A 9 -32.52 -39.41 14.24
N GLY A 10 -32.77 -39.16 15.52
CA GLY A 10 -31.79 -39.25 16.58
C GLY A 10 -31.55 -40.70 17.01
N ALA A 11 -30.32 -40.96 17.46
CA ALA A 11 -29.98 -42.15 18.23
C ALA A 11 -29.19 -41.76 19.47
N THR A 12 -29.88 -41.86 20.59
CA THR A 12 -29.34 -41.78 21.95
C THR A 12 -28.82 -43.15 22.34
N LEU A 13 -27.58 -43.25 22.84
CA LEU A 13 -27.10 -44.45 23.56
C LEU A 13 -26.61 -44.02 24.92
N ILE A 14 -27.34 -44.50 25.93
CA ILE A 14 -26.98 -44.51 27.34
C ILE A 14 -26.27 -45.84 27.63
N LEU A 15 -25.14 -45.82 28.31
CA LEU A 15 -24.63 -47.01 29.01
C LEU A 15 -24.08 -46.60 30.36
N ALA A 16 -24.67 -47.32 31.35
CA ALA A 16 -24.44 -47.18 32.76
C ALA A 16 -23.22 -47.93 33.27
N ALA A 17 -22.84 -47.58 34.47
CA ALA A 17 -21.72 -48.00 35.30
C ALA A 17 -21.80 -49.42 35.85
N CYS A 18 -20.62 -49.91 36.30
CA CYS A 18 -20.27 -50.66 37.54
C CYS A 18 -18.85 -51.19 37.33
N GLY A 19 -17.81 -50.91 38.08
CA GLY A 19 -17.50 -51.22 39.45
C GLY A 19 -16.71 -52.55 39.57
N ASP A 20 -15.41 -52.59 39.84
CA ASP A 20 -14.81 -53.15 41.03
C ASP A 20 -13.25 -53.41 40.87
N LYS A 21 -12.51 -52.90 41.89
CA LYS A 21 -11.33 -53.44 42.56
C LYS A 21 -10.06 -53.92 41.79
N THR A 22 -8.96 -53.23 42.19
CA THR A 22 -7.53 -53.54 42.15
C THR A 22 -7.10 -54.98 42.40
N PRO A 23 -5.84 -55.45 41.99
CA PRO A 23 -4.65 -54.98 42.69
C PRO A 23 -3.39 -54.77 41.78
N ALA A 24 -2.45 -54.12 42.43
CA ALA A 24 -1.13 -53.67 41.98
C ALA A 24 -0.21 -54.73 41.40
N THR A 25 0.67 -54.36 40.46
CA THR A 25 2.14 -54.43 40.57
C THR A 25 2.86 -53.95 39.33
N ALA A 26 4.05 -53.39 39.59
CA ALA A 26 5.24 -53.27 38.75
C ALA A 26 5.51 -51.97 38.04
N HIS A 27 6.53 -51.33 38.56
CA HIS A 27 7.38 -50.26 38.07
C HIS A 27 7.71 -50.35 36.56
N GLU A 28 7.46 -49.24 35.86
CA GLU A 28 8.34 -48.81 34.79
C GLU A 28 8.70 -47.32 35.01
N GLN A 29 9.99 -47.08 35.13
CA GLN A 29 10.58 -45.76 35.31
C GLN A 29 10.41 -44.98 34.01
N GLY A 30 9.46 -44.07 33.99
CA GLY A 30 9.38 -43.03 32.97
C GLY A 30 10.53 -42.05 33.18
N ALA A 31 11.38 -41.89 32.17
CA ALA A 31 12.44 -40.93 32.14
C ALA A 31 11.91 -39.51 32.41
N LYS A 32 12.43 -38.89 33.49
CA LYS A 32 12.34 -37.45 33.73
C LYS A 32 12.79 -36.68 32.48
N PRO A 33 12.06 -35.66 32.00
CA PRO A 33 12.67 -34.76 31.06
C PRO A 33 13.90 -34.13 31.73
N ALA A 34 15.02 -34.14 31.05
CA ALA A 34 16.23 -33.46 31.49
C ALA A 34 15.85 -32.00 31.79
N ALA A 35 16.08 -31.59 33.03
CA ALA A 35 16.06 -30.20 33.40
C ALA A 35 17.06 -29.47 32.49
N GLU A 36 16.58 -28.51 31.70
CA GLU A 36 17.44 -27.54 31.06
C GLU A 36 18.33 -26.97 32.16
N SER A 37 19.63 -27.10 31.95
CA SER A 37 20.64 -26.55 32.85
C SER A 37 20.41 -25.05 32.91
N GLY A 38 19.79 -24.58 33.99
CA GLY A 38 19.68 -23.16 34.29
C GLY A 38 21.07 -22.58 34.21
N HIS A 39 21.26 -21.58 33.40
CA HIS A 39 22.50 -20.82 33.38
C HIS A 39 22.60 -20.16 34.75
N ASP A 40 23.63 -20.55 35.48
CA ASP A 40 24.00 -19.95 36.77
C ASP A 40 24.52 -18.53 36.46
N HIS A 41 23.60 -17.58 36.48
CA HIS A 41 23.92 -16.16 36.43
C HIS A 41 24.48 -15.76 37.77
N GLY A 42 25.79 -15.94 37.93
CA GLY A 42 26.51 -15.48 39.10
C GLY A 42 26.20 -14.00 39.34
N SER A 43 25.58 -13.70 40.47
CA SER A 43 25.21 -12.34 40.91
C SER A 43 26.46 -11.45 40.90
N GLY A 44 26.58 -10.51 39.95
CA GLY A 44 27.65 -9.51 39.88
C GLY A 44 28.44 -9.47 38.57
N GLY A 45 27.94 -10.04 37.47
CA GLY A 45 28.52 -9.88 36.11
C GLY A 45 28.22 -8.53 35.47
N GLU A 46 29.07 -8.12 34.53
CA GLU A 46 28.84 -6.97 33.65
C GLU A 46 27.97 -7.41 32.47
N LYS A 47 26.99 -6.57 32.10
CA LYS A 47 26.10 -6.77 30.93
C LYS A 47 26.20 -5.56 30.02
N LEU A 48 26.57 -5.76 28.77
CA LEU A 48 26.75 -4.69 27.82
C LEU A 48 26.04 -5.02 26.51
N THR A 49 25.37 -4.03 25.92
CA THR A 49 24.72 -4.15 24.62
C THR A 49 25.26 -3.07 23.68
N HIS A 50 25.67 -3.48 22.49
CA HIS A 50 26.16 -2.55 21.49
C HIS A 50 25.67 -2.91 20.10
N PHE A 51 25.27 -1.88 19.33
CA PHE A 51 24.80 -2.01 17.95
C PHE A 51 25.85 -1.48 16.98
N SER A 52 26.12 -2.25 15.95
CA SER A 52 26.83 -1.80 14.75
C SER A 52 25.85 -1.69 13.58
N GLU A 53 26.34 -1.37 12.38
CA GLU A 53 25.51 -1.38 11.19
C GLU A 53 25.01 -2.77 10.80
N ARG A 54 25.69 -3.84 11.21
CA ARG A 54 25.44 -5.22 10.74
C ARG A 54 24.96 -6.18 11.83
N SER A 55 25.36 -5.92 13.07
CA SER A 55 25.08 -6.82 14.18
C SER A 55 24.80 -6.09 15.48
N GLU A 56 23.98 -6.74 16.30
CA GLU A 56 23.83 -6.47 17.71
C GLU A 56 24.70 -7.46 18.49
N LEU A 57 25.43 -6.94 19.44
CA LEU A 57 26.16 -7.71 20.44
C LEU A 57 25.52 -7.46 21.80
N PHE A 58 25.04 -8.49 22.45
CA PHE A 58 24.77 -8.53 23.88
C PHE A 58 25.78 -9.44 24.53
N VAL A 59 26.52 -8.95 25.52
CA VAL A 59 27.58 -9.73 26.18
C VAL A 59 27.47 -9.64 27.69
N GLU A 60 27.58 -10.80 28.32
CA GLU A 60 27.66 -10.94 29.76
C GLU A 60 29.01 -11.55 30.11
N PHE A 61 29.66 -11.03 31.14
CA PHE A 61 30.93 -11.55 31.63
C PHE A 61 31.13 -11.22 33.11
N PRO A 62 31.81 -12.10 33.89
CA PRO A 62 32.13 -11.80 35.27
C PRO A 62 33.17 -10.69 35.34
N ARG A 63 33.23 -9.97 36.45
CA ARG A 63 34.26 -8.96 36.67
C ARG A 63 35.64 -9.50 36.38
N LEU A 64 36.42 -8.73 35.63
CA LEU A 64 37.75 -9.14 35.19
C LEU A 64 38.75 -9.05 36.34
N VAL A 65 39.48 -10.13 36.61
CA VAL A 65 40.50 -10.22 37.63
C VAL A 65 41.79 -10.77 37.01
N VAL A 66 42.91 -10.17 37.36
CA VAL A 66 44.22 -10.59 36.84
C VAL A 66 44.49 -12.07 37.16
N GLY A 67 44.87 -12.85 36.12
CA GLY A 67 45.19 -14.26 36.22
C GLY A 67 43.99 -15.20 36.40
N GLU A 68 42.76 -14.67 36.50
CA GLU A 68 41.54 -15.48 36.54
C GLU A 68 40.89 -15.61 35.18
N LYS A 69 40.25 -16.75 34.94
CA LYS A 69 39.47 -17.00 33.70
C LYS A 69 38.11 -16.35 33.81
N SER A 70 37.80 -15.48 32.87
CA SER A 70 36.52 -14.85 32.71
C SER A 70 35.89 -15.32 31.40
N ALA A 71 34.83 -16.11 31.48
CA ALA A 71 34.09 -16.58 30.32
C ALA A 71 33.09 -15.51 29.91
N PHE A 72 33.21 -15.03 28.70
CA PHE A 72 32.24 -14.09 28.08
C PHE A 72 31.12 -14.90 27.41
N ALA A 73 29.88 -14.55 27.66
CA ALA A 73 28.74 -15.04 26.89
C ALA A 73 28.34 -13.94 25.88
N ALA A 74 28.90 -14.04 24.68
CA ALA A 74 28.63 -13.05 23.62
C ALA A 74 27.48 -13.54 22.71
N HIS A 75 26.33 -12.89 22.83
CA HIS A 75 25.16 -13.16 22.03
C HIS A 75 25.17 -12.23 20.81
N LEU A 76 25.23 -12.78 19.62
CA LEU A 76 25.35 -12.04 18.37
C LEU A 76 24.11 -12.23 17.48
N THR A 77 23.43 -11.12 17.20
CA THR A 77 22.27 -11.05 16.32
C THR A 77 22.62 -10.32 15.04
N ARG A 78 22.29 -10.88 13.89
CA ARG A 78 22.41 -10.20 12.58
C ARG A 78 21.24 -9.23 12.38
N LEU A 79 21.49 -7.95 12.15
CA LEU A 79 20.44 -6.93 12.05
C LEU A 79 19.62 -6.98 10.76
N ALA A 80 20.11 -7.64 9.72
CA ALA A 80 19.37 -7.78 8.47
C ALA A 80 18.06 -8.57 8.61
N ASP A 81 18.03 -9.56 9.50
CA ASP A 81 16.89 -10.46 9.73
C ASP A 81 16.61 -10.76 11.20
N PHE A 82 17.38 -10.20 12.11
CA PHE A 82 17.30 -10.40 13.57
C PHE A 82 17.46 -11.87 13.97
N ARG A 83 18.27 -12.63 13.23
CA ARG A 83 18.61 -14.03 13.52
C ARG A 83 19.99 -14.15 14.17
N ALA A 84 20.17 -15.26 14.88
CA ALA A 84 21.44 -15.64 15.48
C ALA A 84 22.55 -15.80 14.44
N ILE A 85 23.76 -15.29 14.71
CA ILE A 85 24.93 -15.50 13.86
C ILE A 85 25.49 -16.91 14.15
N ALA A 86 25.33 -17.81 13.17
CA ALA A 86 25.64 -19.24 13.35
C ALA A 86 27.09 -19.63 13.06
N ALA A 87 27.91 -18.74 12.51
CA ALA A 87 29.30 -19.02 12.19
C ALA A 87 30.17 -17.76 12.27
N GLY A 88 31.42 -17.91 12.64
CA GLY A 88 32.39 -16.82 12.69
C GLY A 88 33.36 -16.94 13.83
N LYS A 89 34.30 -16.01 13.89
CA LYS A 89 35.31 -15.85 14.94
C LYS A 89 34.98 -14.62 15.78
N VAL A 90 35.01 -14.76 17.09
CA VAL A 90 34.86 -13.65 18.05
C VAL A 90 36.15 -13.49 18.84
N THR A 91 36.64 -12.26 18.91
CA THR A 91 37.89 -11.92 19.64
C THR A 91 37.59 -10.80 20.63
N VAL A 92 37.78 -11.06 21.90
CA VAL A 92 37.78 -10.06 22.97
C VAL A 92 39.15 -9.41 22.99
N VAL A 93 39.21 -8.09 22.96
CA VAL A 93 40.44 -7.32 23.01
C VAL A 93 40.37 -6.36 24.19
N LEU A 94 41.39 -6.38 25.03
CA LEU A 94 41.61 -5.44 26.12
C LEU A 94 42.82 -4.57 25.77
N SER A 95 42.57 -3.27 25.55
CA SER A 95 43.61 -2.33 25.15
C SER A 95 43.65 -1.10 26.09
N GLY A 96 44.60 -0.19 25.92
CA GLY A 96 44.66 1.05 26.68
C GLY A 96 45.24 0.89 28.10
N GLY A 97 45.09 1.90 28.94
CA GLY A 97 45.64 1.90 30.31
C GLY A 97 47.17 1.87 30.41
N GLY A 98 47.88 2.15 29.32
CA GLY A 98 49.35 2.12 29.29
C GLY A 98 49.93 0.68 29.33
N GLN A 99 49.07 -0.33 29.12
CA GLN A 99 49.44 -1.76 29.13
C GLN A 99 49.37 -2.35 27.71
N PRO A 100 50.15 -3.44 27.44
CA PRO A 100 50.06 -4.15 26.17
C PRO A 100 48.62 -4.59 25.87
N GLU A 101 48.28 -4.67 24.58
CA GLU A 101 47.02 -5.24 24.13
C GLU A 101 46.97 -6.74 24.41
N GLU A 102 45.82 -7.19 24.89
CA GLU A 102 45.55 -8.60 25.16
C GLU A 102 44.33 -9.05 24.33
N SER A 103 44.46 -10.18 23.65
CA SER A 103 43.39 -10.69 22.81
C SER A 103 43.06 -12.15 23.10
N PHE A 104 41.77 -12.49 23.10
CA PHE A 104 41.25 -13.82 23.43
C PHE A 104 40.17 -14.18 22.41
N SER A 105 40.37 -15.28 21.68
CA SER A 105 39.50 -15.64 20.56
C SER A 105 38.81 -16.97 20.76
N VAL A 106 37.62 -17.08 20.12
CA VAL A 106 36.95 -18.34 19.83
C VAL A 106 36.56 -18.36 18.34
N ASP A 107 36.83 -19.48 17.67
CA ASP A 107 36.65 -19.57 16.21
C ASP A 107 35.27 -20.07 15.79
N THR A 108 34.44 -20.55 16.73
CA THR A 108 33.10 -21.07 16.47
C THR A 108 32.16 -20.79 17.65
N PRO A 109 30.86 -20.60 17.42
CA PRO A 109 29.91 -20.48 18.50
C PRO A 109 29.67 -21.83 19.19
N THR A 110 29.33 -21.79 20.47
CA THR A 110 28.89 -22.98 21.23
C THR A 110 27.49 -23.43 20.87
N GLN A 111 26.64 -22.46 20.53
CA GLN A 111 25.31 -22.61 19.94
C GLN A 111 25.11 -21.47 18.93
N PRO A 112 24.24 -21.62 17.93
CA PRO A 112 23.96 -20.52 17.00
C PRO A 112 23.67 -19.21 17.75
N GLY A 113 24.49 -18.19 17.50
CA GLY A 113 24.43 -16.88 18.14
C GLY A 113 25.22 -16.71 19.41
N ILE A 114 25.67 -17.77 20.07
CA ILE A 114 26.35 -17.70 21.37
C ILE A 114 27.83 -18.10 21.25
N PHE A 115 28.70 -17.13 21.40
CA PHE A 115 30.15 -17.32 21.41
C PHE A 115 30.66 -17.19 22.84
N ARG A 116 31.61 -18.05 23.24
CA ARG A 116 32.14 -18.08 24.60
C ARG A 116 33.69 -17.96 24.64
N PRO A 117 34.26 -16.80 24.25
CA PRO A 117 35.67 -16.54 24.44
C PRO A 117 36.00 -16.47 25.95
N VAL A 118 37.15 -17.02 26.34
CA VAL A 118 37.62 -16.98 27.73
C VAL A 118 38.79 -16.03 27.81
N ALA A 119 38.61 -14.90 28.49
CA ALA A 119 39.68 -13.96 28.78
C ALA A 119 40.37 -14.33 30.10
N MET A 120 41.69 -14.13 30.14
CA MET A 120 42.54 -14.24 31.35
C MET A 120 43.49 -13.06 31.35
N PRO A 121 43.04 -11.88 31.83
CA PRO A 121 43.83 -10.65 31.80
C PRO A 121 45.13 -10.78 32.64
N LYS A 122 46.19 -10.18 32.14
CA LYS A 122 47.50 -10.19 32.83
C LYS A 122 47.81 -8.88 33.55
N HIS A 123 47.08 -7.79 33.19
CA HIS A 123 47.37 -6.46 33.69
C HIS A 123 46.10 -5.84 34.30
N ALA A 124 46.21 -5.36 35.53
CA ALA A 124 45.15 -4.62 36.22
C ALA A 124 45.09 -3.16 35.72
N GLY A 125 43.93 -2.56 35.88
CA GLY A 125 43.67 -1.15 35.54
C GLY A 125 42.43 -0.95 34.70
N GLU A 126 42.21 0.30 34.27
CA GLU A 126 41.16 0.60 33.30
C GLU A 126 41.64 0.22 31.90
N ARG A 127 40.84 -0.52 31.19
CA ARG A 127 41.13 -1.03 29.84
C ARG A 127 39.94 -0.70 28.93
N GLU A 128 40.21 -0.47 27.66
CA GLU A 128 39.18 -0.39 26.64
C GLU A 128 38.81 -1.81 26.17
N LEU A 129 37.53 -2.16 26.29
CA LEU A 129 36.98 -3.44 25.84
C LEU A 129 36.44 -3.30 24.42
N LEU A 130 37.00 -4.10 23.53
CA LEU A 130 36.47 -4.24 22.17
C LEU A 130 36.16 -5.72 21.90
N ILE A 131 35.15 -5.97 21.11
CA ILE A 131 34.83 -7.30 20.60
C ILE A 131 34.80 -7.27 19.09
N ALA A 132 35.81 -7.90 18.47
CA ALA A 132 35.87 -8.06 17.01
C ALA A 132 35.13 -9.33 16.60
N VAL A 133 34.28 -9.21 15.61
CA VAL A 133 33.45 -10.28 15.04
C VAL A 133 33.78 -10.40 13.56
N VAL A 134 34.21 -11.59 13.15
CA VAL A 134 34.49 -11.93 11.75
C VAL A 134 33.60 -13.08 11.36
N THR A 135 32.73 -12.87 10.43
CA THR A 135 31.81 -13.87 9.88
C THR A 135 32.12 -14.11 8.41
N PRO A 136 31.56 -15.13 7.76
CA PRO A 136 31.67 -15.29 6.30
C PRO A 136 31.05 -14.12 5.49
N GLU A 137 30.13 -13.34 6.10
CA GLU A 137 29.37 -12.30 5.41
C GLU A 137 29.94 -10.89 5.68
N PHE A 138 30.53 -10.65 6.86
CA PHE A 138 31.02 -9.33 7.26
C PHE A 138 32.04 -9.42 8.41
N SER A 139 32.77 -8.33 8.59
CA SER A 139 33.62 -8.10 9.76
C SER A 139 33.24 -6.80 10.43
N VAL A 140 33.15 -6.79 11.76
CA VAL A 140 32.79 -5.62 12.56
C VAL A 140 33.46 -5.64 13.92
N THR A 141 33.72 -4.47 14.49
CA THR A 141 34.21 -4.31 15.85
C THR A 141 33.20 -3.55 16.69
N HIS A 142 32.79 -4.17 17.80
CA HIS A 142 31.97 -3.52 18.82
C HIS A 142 32.87 -2.87 19.86
N MET A 143 32.78 -1.55 19.98
CA MET A 143 33.52 -0.76 20.97
C MET A 143 32.66 -0.62 22.22
N LEU A 144 32.95 -1.34 23.27
CA LEU A 144 32.13 -1.40 24.49
C LEU A 144 32.52 -0.37 25.55
N GLY A 145 33.66 0.29 25.34
CA GLY A 145 34.17 1.32 26.22
C GLY A 145 35.05 0.81 27.37
N PRO A 146 35.26 1.64 28.40
CA PRO A 146 36.20 1.29 29.48
C PRO A 146 35.63 0.21 30.42
N VAL A 147 36.46 -0.75 30.74
CA VAL A 147 36.19 -1.80 31.73
C VAL A 147 37.34 -1.87 32.74
N LYS A 148 37.05 -2.20 33.98
CA LYS A 148 38.04 -2.32 35.03
C LYS A 148 38.53 -3.77 35.16
N VAL A 149 39.83 -4.00 35.03
CA VAL A 149 40.50 -5.24 35.41
C VAL A 149 41.03 -5.10 36.84
N HIS A 150 40.47 -5.88 37.76
CA HIS A 150 40.83 -5.86 39.17
C HIS A 150 42.14 -6.62 39.43
N ALA A 151 42.94 -6.13 40.38
CA ALA A 151 44.19 -6.80 40.72
C ALA A 151 43.99 -8.17 41.41
N ASP A 152 42.91 -8.27 42.17
CA ASP A 152 42.54 -9.49 42.92
C ASP A 152 41.00 -9.59 43.09
N ARG A 153 40.55 -10.79 43.48
CA ARG A 153 39.13 -11.10 43.70
C ARG A 153 38.50 -10.21 44.80
N LYS A 154 39.23 -9.89 45.86
CA LYS A 154 38.73 -9.06 46.95
C LYS A 154 38.37 -7.65 46.49
N SER A 155 39.17 -7.08 45.62
CA SER A 155 38.93 -5.77 45.03
C SER A 155 37.75 -5.79 44.02
N ALA A 156 37.55 -6.94 43.35
CA ALA A 156 36.39 -7.13 42.48
C ALA A 156 35.09 -7.27 43.27
N ASP A 157 35.10 -8.02 44.37
CA ASP A 157 33.90 -8.27 45.20
C ASP A 157 33.51 -7.04 46.05
N ALA A 158 34.45 -6.12 46.29
CA ALA A 158 34.20 -4.88 47.02
C ALA A 158 33.34 -3.86 46.21
N VAL A 159 33.23 -4.04 44.92
CA VAL A 159 32.34 -3.20 44.07
C VAL A 159 30.90 -3.71 44.23
N ALA A 160 29.97 -2.82 44.52
CA ALA A 160 28.53 -3.17 44.60
C ALA A 160 28.10 -3.88 43.29
N ALA A 161 27.24 -4.90 43.42
CA ALA A 161 26.62 -5.50 42.26
C ALA A 161 25.84 -4.40 41.48
N GLY A 162 26.03 -4.37 40.17
CA GLY A 162 25.20 -3.54 39.32
C GLY A 162 23.73 -3.86 39.62
N HIS A 163 22.84 -2.86 39.55
CA HIS A 163 21.41 -3.11 39.67
C HIS A 163 21.03 -4.07 38.56
N ASP A 164 20.35 -5.16 38.91
CA ASP A 164 19.63 -5.94 37.89
C ASP A 164 18.71 -5.00 37.13
N GLU A 165 18.78 -5.03 35.82
CA GLU A 165 17.91 -4.21 34.97
C GLU A 165 16.46 -4.57 35.29
N GLU A 166 15.76 -3.68 35.98
CA GLU A 166 14.31 -3.81 36.19
C GLU A 166 13.65 -3.75 34.82
N GLY A 167 12.99 -4.83 34.40
CA GLY A 167 12.35 -4.86 33.11
C GLY A 167 11.69 -6.20 32.80
N ILE A 168 11.08 -6.26 31.64
CA ILE A 168 10.49 -7.48 31.09
C ILE A 168 11.63 -8.29 30.45
N ALA A 169 11.91 -9.45 31.02
CA ALA A 169 12.93 -10.35 30.49
C ALA A 169 12.42 -11.06 29.21
N PHE A 170 13.19 -10.96 28.14
CA PHE A 170 12.96 -11.67 26.88
C PHE A 170 14.30 -12.02 26.26
N THR A 171 14.79 -13.26 26.49
CA THR A 171 16.16 -13.65 26.19
C THR A 171 16.48 -13.68 24.69
N LYS A 172 17.78 -13.63 24.33
CA LYS A 172 18.21 -13.69 22.93
C LYS A 172 17.75 -14.97 22.25
N GLU A 173 17.76 -16.09 22.93
CA GLU A 173 17.27 -17.35 22.40
C GLU A 173 15.77 -17.34 22.12
N GLN A 174 14.99 -16.62 22.92
CA GLN A 174 13.57 -16.40 22.66
C GLN A 174 13.37 -15.46 21.46
N GLN A 175 14.15 -14.36 21.41
CA GLN A 175 14.09 -13.40 20.29
C GLN A 175 14.38 -14.09 18.95
N TRP A 176 15.40 -14.96 18.86
CA TRP A 176 15.78 -15.64 17.62
C TRP A 176 14.80 -16.71 17.15
N LYS A 177 13.98 -17.27 18.06
CA LYS A 177 12.98 -18.31 17.75
C LYS A 177 11.69 -17.77 17.13
N VAL A 178 11.44 -16.48 17.26
CA VAL A 178 10.20 -15.83 16.81
C VAL A 178 10.47 -14.75 15.74
N ASP A 179 9.42 -14.18 15.17
CA ASP A 179 9.55 -12.98 14.34
C ASP A 179 9.71 -11.75 15.26
N PHE A 180 10.95 -11.43 15.55
CA PHE A 180 11.34 -10.34 16.45
C PHE A 180 12.26 -9.36 15.73
N ALA A 181 12.06 -8.07 16.00
CA ALA A 181 12.97 -7.02 15.55
C ALA A 181 12.84 -5.79 16.44
N THR A 182 13.93 -5.03 16.51
CA THR A 182 13.93 -3.68 17.11
C THR A 182 14.18 -2.64 16.04
N ALA A 183 13.74 -1.42 16.30
CA ALA A 183 14.01 -0.26 15.46
C ALA A 183 14.46 0.92 16.33
N GLU A 184 15.39 1.70 15.80
CA GLU A 184 15.84 2.91 16.47
C GLU A 184 14.81 4.03 16.33
N VAL A 185 14.64 4.80 17.39
CA VAL A 185 13.80 6.00 17.44
C VAL A 185 14.59 7.15 16.81
N VAL A 186 14.23 7.51 15.59
CA VAL A 186 14.99 8.48 14.79
C VAL A 186 14.21 9.76 14.50
N LYS A 187 14.90 10.86 14.37
CA LYS A 187 14.33 12.10 13.79
C LYS A 187 14.28 11.94 12.28
N ARG A 188 13.10 12.16 11.70
CA ARG A 188 12.91 12.14 10.26
C ARG A 188 11.89 13.16 9.81
N SER A 189 11.99 13.56 8.55
CA SER A 189 10.97 14.39 7.92
C SER A 189 9.70 13.59 7.72
N MET A 190 8.63 14.01 8.38
CA MET A 190 7.31 13.38 8.33
C MET A 190 6.27 14.34 7.78
N ARG A 191 5.39 13.84 6.93
CA ARG A 191 4.27 14.60 6.38
C ARG A 191 2.98 14.23 7.09
N PRO A 192 2.25 15.20 7.65
CA PRO A 192 0.91 14.92 8.15
C PRO A 192 0.08 14.29 7.05
N SER A 193 -0.48 13.13 7.32
CA SER A 193 -1.30 12.42 6.35
C SER A 193 -2.61 11.93 6.95
N VAL A 194 -3.62 11.80 6.10
CA VAL A 194 -4.95 11.35 6.44
C VAL A 194 -5.25 10.10 5.63
N ALA A 195 -5.69 9.05 6.30
CA ALA A 195 -6.10 7.82 5.65
C ALA A 195 -7.40 8.06 4.86
N ALA A 196 -7.41 7.61 3.61
CA ALA A 196 -8.55 7.71 2.72
C ALA A 196 -8.67 6.45 1.85
N THR A 197 -9.87 6.16 1.42
CA THR A 197 -10.12 5.15 0.39
C THR A 197 -10.60 5.83 -0.88
N GLY A 198 -10.44 5.19 -2.03
CA GLY A 198 -10.87 5.83 -3.26
C GLY A 198 -10.87 4.90 -4.46
N VAL A 199 -11.00 5.51 -5.63
CA VAL A 199 -11.01 4.81 -6.91
C VAL A 199 -10.23 5.59 -7.95
N LEU A 200 -9.65 4.87 -8.91
CA LEU A 200 -9.02 5.46 -10.09
C LEU A 200 -10.06 5.73 -11.16
N ARG A 201 -10.13 6.96 -11.66
CA ARG A 201 -11.03 7.38 -12.72
C ARG A 201 -10.29 8.00 -13.90
N ALA A 202 -10.93 8.00 -15.05
CA ALA A 202 -10.49 8.85 -16.15
C ALA A 202 -10.82 10.30 -15.84
N ARG A 203 -10.10 11.22 -16.47
CA ARG A 203 -10.46 12.64 -16.48
C ARG A 203 -11.75 12.85 -17.26
N PRO A 204 -12.62 13.76 -16.85
CA PRO A 204 -13.88 14.02 -17.57
C PRO A 204 -13.70 14.41 -19.03
N ASP A 205 -12.64 15.15 -19.37
CA ASP A 205 -12.28 15.54 -20.75
C ASP A 205 -11.52 14.45 -21.51
N GLY A 206 -11.06 13.41 -20.84
CA GLY A 206 -10.39 12.23 -21.38
C GLY A 206 -11.26 10.98 -21.43
N GLU A 207 -12.54 11.08 -21.05
CA GLU A 207 -13.48 9.96 -21.04
C GLU A 207 -14.67 10.23 -21.94
N ALA A 208 -15.10 9.23 -22.67
CA ALA A 208 -16.32 9.32 -23.47
C ALA A 208 -17.08 8.00 -23.48
N LEU A 209 -18.36 8.10 -23.18
CA LEU A 209 -19.34 7.04 -23.33
C LEU A 209 -20.10 7.28 -24.65
N LEU A 210 -19.73 6.58 -25.69
CA LEU A 210 -20.40 6.69 -26.98
C LEU A 210 -21.65 5.84 -26.98
N THR A 211 -22.81 6.52 -27.02
CA THR A 211 -24.13 5.89 -27.07
C THR A 211 -24.72 5.92 -28.47
N ALA A 212 -25.69 5.06 -28.74
CA ALA A 212 -26.45 5.06 -29.99
C ALA A 212 -27.33 6.33 -30.11
N PRO A 213 -27.12 7.16 -31.14
CA PRO A 213 -27.88 8.40 -31.31
C PRO A 213 -29.32 8.15 -31.82
N ALA A 214 -29.64 6.95 -32.27
CA ALA A 214 -30.95 6.49 -32.69
C ALA A 214 -31.05 4.98 -32.55
N ALA A 215 -32.25 4.42 -32.58
CA ALA A 215 -32.43 2.98 -32.64
C ALA A 215 -32.03 2.45 -34.02
N GLY A 216 -31.14 1.42 -34.05
CA GLY A 216 -30.63 0.91 -35.32
C GLY A 216 -29.68 -0.26 -35.16
N GLN A 217 -29.16 -0.72 -36.31
CA GLN A 217 -28.20 -1.80 -36.38
C GLN A 217 -26.76 -1.25 -36.51
N VAL A 218 -25.86 -1.72 -35.68
CA VAL A 218 -24.45 -1.29 -35.69
C VAL A 218 -23.68 -2.09 -36.74
N GLN A 219 -23.16 -1.39 -37.77
CA GLN A 219 -22.39 -1.99 -38.86
C GLN A 219 -20.91 -1.62 -38.75
N PRO A 220 -19.99 -2.53 -39.04
CA PRO A 220 -18.57 -2.23 -39.02
C PRO A 220 -18.20 -1.24 -40.14
N ALA A 221 -17.32 -0.28 -39.82
CA ALA A 221 -16.73 0.64 -40.80
C ALA A 221 -15.41 0.11 -41.41
N GLY A 222 -15.11 -1.16 -41.17
CA GLY A 222 -13.89 -1.85 -41.49
C GLY A 222 -13.64 -2.92 -40.42
N ARG A 223 -12.45 -2.90 -39.79
CA ARG A 223 -12.22 -3.74 -38.60
C ARG A 223 -13.00 -3.19 -37.42
N PHE A 224 -13.83 -4.04 -36.81
CA PHE A 224 -14.63 -3.62 -35.65
C PHE A 224 -13.72 -3.29 -34.46
N PRO A 225 -14.01 -2.22 -33.69
CA PRO A 225 -13.22 -1.80 -32.53
C PRO A 225 -13.06 -2.91 -31.49
N GLN A 226 -11.87 -3.03 -30.91
CA GLN A 226 -11.55 -4.03 -29.93
C GLN A 226 -11.12 -3.40 -28.60
N LEU A 227 -11.34 -4.12 -27.51
CA LEU A 227 -10.87 -3.74 -26.19
C LEU A 227 -9.36 -3.49 -26.21
N GLY A 228 -8.90 -2.37 -25.62
CA GLY A 228 -7.50 -1.97 -25.60
C GLY A 228 -6.97 -1.33 -26.89
N GLN A 229 -7.77 -1.22 -27.94
CA GLN A 229 -7.38 -0.55 -29.16
C GLN A 229 -7.23 0.96 -28.95
N ALA A 230 -6.12 1.53 -29.41
CA ALA A 230 -5.91 2.96 -29.42
C ALA A 230 -6.73 3.63 -30.52
N VAL A 231 -7.39 4.74 -30.20
CA VAL A 231 -8.18 5.56 -31.11
C VAL A 231 -7.86 7.05 -30.93
N LYS A 232 -7.98 7.82 -32.00
CA LYS A 232 -7.87 9.27 -31.97
C LYS A 232 -9.26 9.91 -32.05
N LYS A 233 -9.39 11.10 -31.50
CA LYS A 233 -10.61 11.90 -31.66
C LYS A 233 -10.95 12.06 -33.14
N GLY A 234 -12.20 11.71 -33.51
CA GLY A 234 -12.70 11.75 -34.87
C GLY A 234 -12.58 10.42 -35.65
N ASP A 235 -11.83 9.43 -35.14
CA ASP A 235 -11.73 8.12 -35.78
C ASP A 235 -13.10 7.48 -35.93
N LEU A 236 -13.37 6.92 -37.11
CA LEU A 236 -14.61 6.22 -37.42
C LEU A 236 -14.56 4.80 -36.82
N LEU A 237 -15.47 4.52 -35.89
CA LEU A 237 -15.52 3.24 -35.18
C LEU A 237 -16.51 2.25 -35.82
N ALA A 238 -17.68 2.75 -36.20
CA ALA A 238 -18.76 1.97 -36.78
C ALA A 238 -19.76 2.90 -37.48
N TYR A 239 -20.73 2.32 -38.17
CA TYR A 239 -21.92 2.99 -38.61
C TYR A 239 -23.14 2.47 -37.85
N LEU A 240 -24.09 3.35 -37.57
CA LEU A 240 -25.41 2.97 -37.09
C LEU A 240 -26.39 3.14 -38.25
N THR A 241 -26.96 2.03 -38.72
CA THR A 241 -28.04 2.03 -39.68
C THR A 241 -29.36 2.15 -38.93
N PRO A 242 -30.04 3.29 -38.93
CA PRO A 242 -31.27 3.47 -38.17
C PRO A 242 -32.32 2.46 -38.60
N ARG A 243 -33.03 1.88 -37.62
CA ARG A 243 -34.23 1.12 -37.90
C ARG A 243 -35.37 2.13 -38.11
N LEU A 244 -35.91 2.05 -39.25
CA LEU A 244 -36.96 2.96 -39.72
C LEU A 244 -38.29 2.46 -39.16
N GLY A 245 -38.85 3.22 -38.27
CA GLY A 245 -40.20 3.07 -37.80
C GLY A 245 -41.07 4.19 -38.43
N GLY A 246 -42.08 3.82 -39.22
CA GLY A 246 -42.97 4.76 -39.86
C GLY A 246 -42.57 5.12 -41.31
N ASP A 247 -43.25 6.12 -41.89
CA ASP A 247 -43.15 6.52 -43.30
C ASP A 247 -41.82 7.19 -43.72
N THR A 248 -40.81 7.21 -42.86
CA THR A 248 -39.54 7.91 -43.12
C THR A 248 -38.38 6.91 -43.12
N ASP A 249 -38.12 6.22 -44.21
CA ASP A 249 -36.95 5.39 -44.39
C ASP A 249 -35.82 6.15 -45.13
N PHE A 250 -34.56 5.67 -45.03
CA PHE A 250 -33.41 6.27 -45.72
C PHE A 250 -33.66 6.38 -47.21
N ALA A 251 -34.34 5.40 -47.79
CA ALA A 251 -34.71 5.41 -49.20
C ALA A 251 -35.72 6.53 -49.49
N SER A 252 -36.68 6.78 -48.58
CA SER A 252 -37.63 7.90 -48.74
C SER A 252 -36.95 9.27 -48.59
N LEU A 253 -35.97 9.39 -47.66
CA LEU A 253 -35.16 10.60 -47.55
C LEU A 253 -34.29 10.83 -48.78
N GLN A 254 -33.70 9.77 -49.34
CA GLN A 254 -32.91 9.82 -50.57
C GLN A 254 -33.79 10.17 -51.79
N ALA A 255 -34.96 9.56 -51.87
CA ALA A 255 -35.94 9.87 -52.91
C ALA A 255 -36.43 11.33 -52.79
N GLY A 256 -36.68 11.80 -51.55
CA GLY A 256 -37.04 13.21 -51.27
C GLY A 256 -35.95 14.19 -51.69
N ALA A 257 -34.69 13.92 -51.37
CA ALA A 257 -33.54 14.76 -51.78
C ALA A 257 -33.36 14.75 -53.30
N SER A 258 -33.53 13.59 -53.94
CA SER A 258 -33.47 13.48 -55.40
C SER A 258 -34.60 14.20 -56.09
N LYS A 259 -35.82 14.11 -55.56
CA LYS A 259 -36.99 14.83 -56.07
C LYS A 259 -36.79 16.35 -56.01
N THR A 260 -36.42 16.87 -54.84
CA THR A 260 -36.16 18.31 -54.65
C THR A 260 -35.02 18.84 -55.49
N LYS A 261 -34.00 17.99 -55.78
CA LYS A 261 -32.92 18.33 -56.72
C LYS A 261 -33.47 18.52 -58.15
N VAL A 262 -34.30 17.60 -58.62
CA VAL A 262 -34.94 17.71 -59.94
C VAL A 262 -35.82 18.94 -60.02
N GLU A 263 -36.58 19.27 -58.98
CA GLU A 263 -37.40 20.47 -58.90
C GLU A 263 -36.55 21.76 -58.97
N PHE A 264 -35.40 21.76 -58.28
CA PHE A 264 -34.44 22.87 -58.31
C PHE A 264 -33.80 23.02 -59.70
N ASP A 265 -33.32 21.95 -60.30
CA ASP A 265 -32.73 21.96 -61.63
C ASP A 265 -33.74 22.38 -62.71
N LEU A 266 -35.02 22.04 -62.52
CA LEU A 266 -36.12 22.49 -63.43
C LEU A 266 -36.40 24.01 -63.28
N ALA A 267 -36.42 24.48 -62.03
CA ALA A 267 -36.65 25.94 -61.78
C ALA A 267 -35.47 26.77 -62.31
N GLU A 268 -34.21 26.29 -62.20
CA GLU A 268 -33.07 27.00 -62.83
C GLU A 268 -33.15 27.08 -64.34
N ARG A 269 -33.54 25.98 -65.01
CA ARG A 269 -33.73 25.96 -66.46
C ARG A 269 -34.85 26.91 -66.90
N GLU A 270 -35.96 26.96 -66.13
CA GLU A 270 -37.04 27.87 -66.42
C GLU A 270 -36.65 29.34 -66.25
N LEU A 271 -35.87 29.66 -65.19
CA LEU A 271 -35.28 30.96 -64.97
C LEU A 271 -34.41 31.39 -66.17
N ALA A 272 -33.48 30.52 -66.58
CA ALA A 272 -32.61 30.78 -67.70
C ALA A 272 -33.41 31.04 -68.99
N ARG A 273 -34.47 30.28 -69.22
CA ARG A 273 -35.42 30.50 -70.33
C ARG A 273 -36.12 31.86 -70.26
N MET A 274 -36.66 32.23 -69.05
CA MET A 274 -37.32 33.50 -68.88
C MET A 274 -36.34 34.67 -69.01
N GLU A 275 -35.11 34.57 -68.54
CA GLU A 275 -34.11 35.61 -68.72
C GLU A 275 -33.68 35.80 -70.20
N SER A 276 -33.59 34.68 -70.95
CA SER A 276 -33.41 34.81 -72.41
C SER A 276 -34.55 35.49 -73.12
N LEU A 277 -35.78 35.05 -72.86
CA LEU A 277 -36.96 35.66 -73.44
C LEU A 277 -37.16 37.13 -73.06
N PHE A 278 -36.73 37.51 -71.84
CA PHE A 278 -36.76 38.91 -71.39
C PHE A 278 -35.71 39.75 -72.12
N LYS A 279 -34.55 39.23 -72.44
CA LYS A 279 -33.55 39.89 -73.30
C LYS A 279 -34.08 40.16 -74.72
N ASP A 280 -34.91 39.25 -75.19
CA ASP A 280 -35.57 39.35 -76.49
C ASP A 280 -36.89 40.14 -76.41
N GLU A 281 -37.19 40.85 -75.29
CA GLU A 281 -38.40 41.62 -75.00
C GLU A 281 -39.72 40.82 -75.14
N ALA A 282 -39.62 39.46 -75.13
CA ALA A 282 -40.77 38.58 -75.35
C ALA A 282 -41.61 38.33 -74.10
N VAL A 283 -41.10 38.66 -72.91
CA VAL A 283 -41.82 38.50 -71.63
C VAL A 283 -41.61 39.71 -70.69
N PRO A 284 -42.56 40.05 -69.83
CA PRO A 284 -42.44 41.16 -68.88
C PRO A 284 -41.49 40.75 -67.70
N ALA A 285 -40.78 41.75 -67.10
CA ALA A 285 -39.88 41.59 -65.95
C ALA A 285 -40.53 40.83 -64.79
N LYS A 286 -41.83 40.98 -64.56
CA LYS A 286 -42.56 40.23 -63.52
C LYS A 286 -42.47 38.71 -63.67
N ARG A 287 -42.31 38.19 -64.90
CA ARG A 287 -42.13 36.77 -65.17
C ARG A 287 -40.74 36.28 -64.76
N VAL A 288 -39.72 37.09 -64.95
CA VAL A 288 -38.36 36.79 -64.51
C VAL A 288 -38.29 36.83 -62.99
N GLU A 289 -38.93 37.83 -62.36
CA GLU A 289 -39.00 37.87 -60.88
C GLU A 289 -39.70 36.65 -60.30
N ALA A 290 -40.81 36.22 -60.88
CA ALA A 290 -41.50 34.99 -60.45
C ALA A 290 -40.64 33.73 -60.63
N ALA A 291 -39.89 33.63 -61.73
CA ALA A 291 -38.97 32.53 -61.96
C ALA A 291 -37.78 32.54 -60.93
N ARG A 292 -37.27 33.74 -60.59
CA ARG A 292 -36.26 33.88 -59.53
C ARG A 292 -36.75 33.43 -58.14
N ALA A 293 -37.99 33.83 -57.83
CA ALA A 293 -38.63 33.39 -56.57
C ALA A 293 -38.83 31.86 -56.55
N ALA A 294 -39.23 31.27 -57.70
CA ALA A 294 -39.37 29.82 -57.82
C ALA A 294 -38.02 29.08 -57.60
N VAL A 295 -36.90 29.59 -58.17
CA VAL A 295 -35.57 29.07 -57.95
C VAL A 295 -35.16 29.16 -56.48
N ALA A 296 -35.40 30.32 -55.85
CA ALA A 296 -35.07 30.50 -54.43
C ALA A 296 -35.82 29.49 -53.53
N SER A 297 -37.12 29.29 -53.81
CA SER A 297 -37.93 28.31 -53.07
C SER A 297 -37.52 26.89 -53.31
N ALA A 298 -37.24 26.50 -54.56
CA ALA A 298 -36.79 25.15 -54.89
C ALA A 298 -35.38 24.84 -54.30
N ARG A 299 -34.47 25.85 -54.30
CA ARG A 299 -33.15 25.75 -53.65
C ARG A 299 -33.29 25.50 -52.15
N ALA A 300 -34.10 26.29 -51.44
CA ALA A 300 -34.32 26.10 -50.00
C ALA A 300 -34.89 24.70 -49.68
N GLY A 301 -35.82 24.21 -50.51
CA GLY A 301 -36.39 22.87 -50.41
C GLY A 301 -35.32 21.77 -50.58
N HIS A 302 -34.45 21.92 -51.59
CA HIS A 302 -33.38 20.98 -51.85
C HIS A 302 -32.28 21.00 -50.73
N GLU A 303 -31.90 22.18 -50.28
CA GLU A 303 -30.95 22.33 -49.15
C GLU A 303 -31.49 21.69 -47.88
N ALA A 304 -32.76 21.89 -47.57
CA ALA A 304 -33.42 21.28 -46.41
C ALA A 304 -33.46 19.74 -46.51
N ALA A 305 -33.85 19.20 -47.68
CA ALA A 305 -33.88 17.74 -47.89
C ALA A 305 -32.49 17.11 -47.90
N SER A 306 -31.49 17.76 -48.50
CA SER A 306 -30.10 17.34 -48.52
C SER A 306 -29.47 17.37 -47.10
N SER A 307 -29.78 18.41 -46.33
CA SER A 307 -29.34 18.52 -44.93
C SER A 307 -29.89 17.40 -44.07
N ARG A 308 -31.20 17.06 -44.22
CA ARG A 308 -31.80 15.90 -43.52
C ARG A 308 -31.15 14.60 -43.92
N LEU A 309 -30.95 14.37 -45.22
CA LEU A 309 -30.24 13.16 -45.72
C LEU A 309 -28.80 13.11 -45.20
N GLY A 310 -28.08 14.23 -45.12
CA GLY A 310 -26.73 14.35 -44.60
C GLY A 310 -26.58 13.99 -43.11
N GLN A 311 -27.65 14.22 -42.31
CA GLN A 311 -27.67 13.81 -40.90
C GLN A 311 -27.61 12.30 -40.72
N TYR A 312 -28.02 11.53 -41.73
CA TYR A 312 -28.01 10.05 -41.69
C TYR A 312 -26.79 9.44 -42.41
N GLY A 313 -25.81 10.27 -42.86
CA GLY A 313 -24.58 9.82 -43.48
C GLY A 313 -24.76 9.27 -44.90
N GLY A 314 -24.04 9.85 -45.83
CA GLY A 314 -24.20 9.59 -47.27
C GLY A 314 -23.80 8.19 -47.74
N GLY A 315 -24.49 7.11 -47.35
CA GLY A 315 -24.34 5.78 -47.95
C GLY A 315 -24.18 4.61 -47.01
N GLY A 316 -23.99 4.78 -45.69
CA GLY A 316 -23.77 3.67 -44.77
C GLY A 316 -24.48 3.75 -43.42
N GLY A 317 -25.18 4.84 -43.13
CA GLY A 317 -25.77 5.11 -41.82
C GLY A 317 -25.07 6.26 -41.08
N ILE A 318 -25.48 6.48 -39.83
CA ILE A 318 -24.92 7.52 -38.96
C ILE A 318 -23.49 7.11 -38.54
N PRO A 319 -22.44 7.91 -38.82
CA PRO A 319 -21.07 7.56 -38.44
C PRO A 319 -20.88 7.70 -36.93
N LEU A 320 -20.46 6.65 -36.30
CA LEU A 320 -20.06 6.60 -34.89
C LEU A 320 -18.56 6.90 -34.79
N ARG A 321 -18.24 8.11 -34.36
CA ARG A 321 -16.84 8.56 -34.25
C ARG A 321 -16.41 8.70 -32.80
N ALA A 322 -15.12 8.45 -32.54
CA ALA A 322 -14.51 8.64 -31.23
C ALA A 322 -14.57 10.11 -30.80
N PRO A 323 -15.25 10.46 -29.69
CA PRO A 323 -15.32 11.86 -29.23
C PRO A 323 -14.01 12.35 -28.62
N VAL A 324 -13.21 11.42 -28.09
CA VAL A 324 -11.91 11.68 -27.44
C VAL A 324 -10.85 10.73 -27.97
N SER A 325 -9.57 11.09 -27.82
CA SER A 325 -8.45 10.17 -28.06
C SER A 325 -8.19 9.34 -26.80
N GLY A 326 -7.90 8.05 -26.93
CA GLY A 326 -7.64 7.16 -25.82
C GLY A 326 -7.60 5.70 -26.22
N LEU A 327 -7.85 4.83 -25.28
CA LEU A 327 -8.02 3.39 -25.50
C LEU A 327 -9.51 3.04 -25.39
N ILE A 328 -9.96 2.09 -26.18
CA ILE A 328 -11.28 1.49 -26.00
C ILE A 328 -11.25 0.68 -24.71
N ALA A 329 -11.92 1.20 -23.68
CA ALA A 329 -11.99 0.63 -22.35
C ALA A 329 -13.09 -0.45 -22.23
N ASP A 330 -14.16 -0.33 -23.07
CA ASP A 330 -15.24 -1.31 -23.11
C ASP A 330 -15.94 -1.28 -24.48
N VAL A 331 -16.45 -2.44 -24.92
CA VAL A 331 -17.23 -2.64 -26.13
C VAL A 331 -18.50 -3.39 -25.76
N ARG A 332 -19.65 -2.69 -25.81
CA ARG A 332 -20.96 -3.21 -25.38
C ARG A 332 -21.84 -3.70 -26.52
N VAL A 333 -21.32 -3.69 -27.74
CA VAL A 333 -22.08 -4.04 -28.93
C VAL A 333 -21.26 -4.94 -29.85
N SER A 334 -21.93 -5.85 -30.56
CA SER A 334 -21.31 -6.70 -31.58
C SER A 334 -21.65 -6.18 -32.98
N PRO A 335 -20.83 -6.48 -33.99
CA PRO A 335 -21.18 -6.19 -35.38
C PRO A 335 -22.53 -6.78 -35.76
N GLY A 336 -23.39 -5.98 -36.40
CA GLY A 336 -24.73 -6.41 -36.81
C GLY A 336 -25.78 -6.42 -35.68
N ALA A 337 -25.40 -6.13 -34.42
CA ALA A 337 -26.35 -6.07 -33.31
C ALA A 337 -27.26 -4.83 -33.42
N PHE A 338 -28.50 -4.99 -32.95
CA PHE A 338 -29.45 -3.88 -32.79
C PHE A 338 -29.16 -3.16 -31.47
N ALA A 339 -29.09 -1.83 -31.53
CA ALA A 339 -28.97 -0.95 -30.37
C ALA A 339 -30.19 0.00 -30.32
N ALA A 340 -30.81 0.10 -29.16
CA ALA A 340 -31.81 1.13 -28.91
C ALA A 340 -31.14 2.50 -28.73
N GLU A 341 -31.86 3.57 -28.96
CA GLU A 341 -31.38 4.94 -28.70
C GLU A 341 -30.90 5.07 -27.24
N GLY A 342 -29.77 5.72 -27.02
CA GLY A 342 -29.13 5.86 -25.70
C GLY A 342 -28.35 4.64 -25.22
N THR A 343 -28.40 3.49 -25.92
CA THR A 343 -27.61 2.31 -25.56
C THR A 343 -26.11 2.62 -25.65
N LEU A 344 -25.36 2.33 -24.59
CA LEU A 344 -23.90 2.44 -24.57
C LEU A 344 -23.28 1.45 -25.56
N LEU A 345 -22.47 1.94 -26.50
CA LEU A 345 -21.80 1.15 -27.53
C LEU A 345 -20.32 0.96 -27.23
N PHE A 346 -19.62 2.07 -26.97
CA PHE A 346 -18.19 2.09 -26.72
C PHE A 346 -17.86 2.99 -25.55
N HIS A 347 -16.95 2.54 -24.70
CA HIS A 347 -16.32 3.37 -23.68
C HIS A 347 -14.88 3.65 -24.09
N ILE A 348 -14.51 4.91 -24.20
CA ILE A 348 -13.18 5.36 -24.60
C ILE A 348 -12.60 6.16 -23.45
N ALA A 349 -11.35 5.86 -23.05
CA ALA A 349 -10.70 6.57 -21.97
C ALA A 349 -9.21 6.85 -22.26
N ASP A 350 -8.80 8.08 -22.00
CA ASP A 350 -7.40 8.47 -22.00
C ASP A 350 -6.74 8.08 -20.67
N ARG A 351 -5.73 7.21 -20.74
CA ARG A 351 -5.00 6.74 -19.57
C ARG A 351 -3.70 7.49 -19.30
N ARG A 352 -3.35 8.52 -20.07
CA ARG A 352 -2.12 9.31 -19.89
C ARG A 352 -2.14 10.15 -18.62
N ALA A 353 -3.32 10.51 -18.16
CA ALA A 353 -3.55 11.13 -16.87
C ALA A 353 -4.83 10.56 -16.25
N LEU A 354 -4.75 10.23 -14.97
CA LEU A 354 -5.86 9.68 -14.21
C LEU A 354 -6.22 10.60 -13.05
N TRP A 355 -7.45 10.48 -12.62
CA TRP A 355 -7.93 11.06 -11.37
C TRP A 355 -7.91 9.97 -10.28
N LEU A 356 -7.36 10.34 -9.13
CA LEU A 356 -7.51 9.61 -7.89
C LEU A 356 -8.62 10.32 -7.10
N GLU A 357 -9.81 9.73 -7.12
CA GLU A 357 -10.95 10.21 -6.35
C GLU A 357 -10.93 9.54 -4.98
N LEU A 358 -10.56 10.31 -3.97
CA LEU A 358 -10.46 9.87 -2.58
C LEU A 358 -11.69 10.28 -1.78
N ARG A 359 -12.03 9.46 -0.80
CA ARG A 359 -13.06 9.71 0.21
C ARG A 359 -12.39 9.77 1.57
N VAL A 360 -12.34 10.97 2.13
CA VAL A 360 -11.74 11.23 3.44
C VAL A 360 -12.84 11.20 4.49
N PRO A 361 -12.74 10.40 5.56
CA PRO A 361 -13.72 10.38 6.63
C PRO A 361 -13.95 11.77 7.23
N GLU A 362 -15.18 12.09 7.58
CA GLU A 362 -15.56 13.39 8.16
C GLU A 362 -14.74 13.73 9.41
N SER A 363 -14.43 12.73 10.25
CA SER A 363 -13.60 12.90 11.45
C SER A 363 -12.17 13.40 11.14
N GLU A 364 -11.68 13.16 9.94
CA GLU A 364 -10.35 13.56 9.48
C GLU A 364 -10.38 14.80 8.58
N ALA A 365 -11.56 15.23 8.13
CA ALA A 365 -11.73 16.31 7.16
C ALA A 365 -11.18 17.66 7.66
N THR A 366 -11.24 17.91 8.96
CA THR A 366 -10.70 19.12 9.58
C THR A 366 -9.18 19.23 9.49
N LYS A 367 -8.48 18.11 9.26
CA LYS A 367 -7.03 18.07 9.06
C LYS A 367 -6.61 18.41 7.64
N LEU A 368 -7.55 18.51 6.70
CA LEU A 368 -7.30 18.83 5.28
C LEU A 368 -7.09 20.33 5.07
N THR A 369 -5.99 20.88 5.56
CA THR A 369 -5.71 22.31 5.39
C THR A 369 -5.13 22.63 4.01
N SER A 370 -4.24 21.82 3.50
CA SER A 370 -3.54 22.04 2.23
C SER A 370 -3.04 20.73 1.62
N PRO A 371 -3.92 19.91 1.03
CA PRO A 371 -3.49 18.64 0.44
C PRO A 371 -2.45 18.86 -0.65
N SER A 372 -1.29 18.23 -0.49
CA SER A 372 -0.13 18.42 -1.39
C SER A 372 0.19 17.18 -2.24
N GLY A 373 -0.55 16.10 -2.08
CA GLY A 373 -0.36 14.84 -2.78
C GLY A 373 -0.91 13.67 -1.99
N ALA A 374 -0.61 12.46 -2.43
CA ALA A 374 -1.00 11.23 -1.75
C ALA A 374 -0.01 10.10 -2.06
N SER A 375 0.11 9.16 -1.13
CA SER A 375 0.66 7.83 -1.41
C SER A 375 -0.48 6.84 -1.40
N PHE A 376 -0.58 5.95 -2.40
CA PHE A 376 -1.67 5.00 -2.46
C PHE A 376 -1.23 3.60 -2.85
N HIS A 377 -1.97 2.62 -2.38
CA HIS A 377 -1.81 1.20 -2.69
C HIS A 377 -3.05 0.67 -3.41
N VAL A 378 -2.81 -0.25 -4.33
CA VAL A 378 -3.84 -1.04 -5.01
C VAL A 378 -3.69 -2.49 -4.56
N ASP A 379 -4.76 -3.13 -4.16
CA ASP A 379 -4.72 -4.54 -3.74
C ASP A 379 -4.18 -5.41 -4.89
N GLY A 380 -3.22 -6.29 -4.57
CA GLY A 380 -2.50 -7.12 -5.56
C GLY A 380 -1.25 -6.48 -6.16
N ILE A 381 -0.93 -5.23 -5.85
CA ILE A 381 0.33 -4.57 -6.24
C ILE A 381 1.07 -4.19 -4.97
N THR A 382 2.25 -4.75 -4.76
CA THR A 382 3.05 -4.53 -3.54
C THR A 382 3.66 -3.13 -3.46
N GLN A 383 3.88 -2.49 -4.61
CA GLN A 383 4.46 -1.16 -4.69
C GLN A 383 3.43 -0.08 -4.36
N ALA A 384 3.83 0.90 -3.55
CA ALA A 384 3.08 2.15 -3.38
C ALA A 384 3.27 3.09 -4.57
N PHE A 385 2.28 3.90 -4.85
CA PHE A 385 2.31 4.93 -5.88
C PHE A 385 2.18 6.30 -5.23
N ASP A 386 3.14 7.18 -5.52
CA ASP A 386 3.18 8.53 -4.95
C ASP A 386 2.73 9.57 -5.96
N ILE A 387 1.80 10.42 -5.53
CA ILE A 387 1.37 11.63 -6.23
C ILE A 387 1.92 12.82 -5.46
N VAL A 388 2.80 13.59 -6.10
CA VAL A 388 3.40 14.78 -5.52
C VAL A 388 3.01 16.00 -6.35
N ALA A 389 2.39 16.99 -5.71
CA ALA A 389 2.01 18.23 -6.37
C ALA A 389 3.21 18.93 -7.01
N GLY A 390 3.05 19.36 -8.25
CA GLY A 390 4.11 20.05 -9.02
C GLY A 390 5.16 19.11 -9.64
N LYS A 391 5.11 17.79 -9.37
CA LYS A 391 6.01 16.80 -9.98
C LYS A 391 5.27 15.89 -10.97
N ASN A 392 4.42 15.03 -10.49
CA ASN A 392 3.66 14.06 -11.30
C ASN A 392 2.15 14.18 -11.10
N GLY A 393 1.70 15.13 -10.28
CA GLY A 393 0.28 15.34 -10.02
C GLY A 393 -0.06 16.73 -9.53
N LYS A 394 -1.34 16.96 -9.36
CA LYS A 394 -1.91 18.19 -8.81
C LYS A 394 -3.22 17.90 -8.08
N LEU A 395 -3.54 18.74 -7.11
CA LEU A 395 -4.85 18.78 -6.49
C LEU A 395 -5.83 19.44 -7.47
N ILE A 396 -6.94 18.76 -7.75
CA ILE A 396 -8.03 19.30 -8.58
C ILE A 396 -9.10 19.94 -7.72
N ALA A 397 -9.56 19.21 -6.67
CA ALA A 397 -10.62 19.69 -5.81
C ALA A 397 -10.58 19.04 -4.43
N VAL A 398 -11.04 19.77 -3.43
CA VAL A 398 -11.48 19.28 -2.14
C VAL A 398 -12.97 19.62 -2.02
N GLY A 399 -13.81 18.63 -1.75
CA GLY A 399 -15.24 18.84 -1.63
C GLY A 399 -15.59 19.80 -0.49
N GLY A 400 -16.49 20.74 -0.77
CA GLY A 400 -17.00 21.68 0.23
C GLY A 400 -18.14 21.14 1.10
N ALA A 401 -18.56 19.89 0.88
CA ALA A 401 -19.64 19.24 1.62
C ALA A 401 -19.29 17.79 1.94
N VAL A 402 -19.85 17.31 3.05
CA VAL A 402 -19.78 15.90 3.45
C VAL A 402 -20.88 15.13 2.74
N ASP A 403 -20.53 14.05 2.06
CA ASP A 403 -21.49 13.10 1.53
C ASP A 403 -22.23 12.40 2.69
N ALA A 404 -23.55 12.58 2.73
CA ALA A 404 -24.37 12.09 3.84
C ALA A 404 -24.44 10.54 3.93
N GLN A 405 -24.28 9.85 2.80
CA GLN A 405 -24.33 8.38 2.76
C GLN A 405 -23.01 7.76 3.20
N THR A 406 -21.90 8.32 2.72
CA THR A 406 -20.56 7.77 2.99
C THR A 406 -19.86 8.44 4.17
N ARG A 407 -20.41 9.52 4.73
CA ARG A 407 -19.82 10.34 5.80
C ARG A 407 -18.38 10.73 5.49
N SER A 408 -18.14 11.16 4.26
CA SER A 408 -16.81 11.50 3.76
C SER A 408 -16.80 12.77 2.92
N VAL A 409 -15.63 13.41 2.84
CA VAL A 409 -15.33 14.53 1.96
C VAL A 409 -14.59 14.00 0.74
N PRO A 410 -15.05 14.26 -0.49
CA PRO A 410 -14.32 13.87 -1.69
C PRO A 410 -13.10 14.77 -1.91
N VAL A 411 -11.96 14.16 -2.24
CA VAL A 411 -10.74 14.85 -2.67
C VAL A 411 -10.28 14.24 -3.99
N ILE A 412 -10.03 15.09 -4.98
CA ILE A 412 -9.64 14.66 -6.32
C ILE A 412 -8.22 15.13 -6.60
N LEU A 413 -7.33 14.18 -6.85
CA LEU A 413 -5.98 14.40 -7.32
C LEU A 413 -5.85 13.90 -8.77
N GLU A 414 -5.23 14.70 -9.63
CA GLU A 414 -4.81 14.26 -10.96
C GLU A 414 -3.35 13.84 -10.92
N PHE A 415 -3.01 12.77 -11.60
CA PHE A 415 -1.62 12.37 -11.80
C PHE A 415 -1.37 11.91 -13.23
N THR A 416 -0.16 12.19 -13.73
CA THR A 416 0.28 11.91 -15.09
C THR A 416 1.19 10.70 -15.12
N GLN A 417 1.29 10.06 -16.30
CA GLN A 417 2.14 8.89 -16.54
C GLN A 417 1.88 7.76 -15.52
N PRO A 418 0.61 7.34 -15.39
CA PRO A 418 0.31 6.24 -14.48
C PRO A 418 0.96 4.94 -14.97
N ASP A 419 1.31 4.10 -14.00
CA ASP A 419 1.81 2.74 -14.26
C ASP A 419 0.79 1.96 -15.13
N GLU A 420 1.28 1.18 -16.09
CA GLU A 420 0.43 0.42 -17.00
C GLU A 420 -0.43 -0.63 -16.30
N ARG A 421 -0.06 -1.06 -15.10
CA ARG A 421 -0.84 -1.99 -14.27
C ARG A 421 -2.10 -1.35 -13.67
N LEU A 422 -2.12 -0.03 -13.51
CA LEU A 422 -3.27 0.69 -12.99
C LEU A 422 -4.40 0.68 -14.02
N ARG A 423 -5.61 0.35 -13.58
CA ARG A 423 -6.84 0.32 -14.39
C ARG A 423 -7.88 1.26 -13.82
N LEU A 424 -8.72 1.79 -14.70
CA LEU A 424 -9.92 2.54 -14.28
C LEU A 424 -10.82 1.66 -13.42
N GLY A 425 -11.40 2.24 -12.39
CA GLY A 425 -12.28 1.54 -11.46
C GLY A 425 -11.55 0.76 -10.35
N MET A 426 -10.21 0.69 -10.36
CA MET A 426 -9.49 0.06 -9.26
C MET A 426 -9.71 0.83 -7.96
N ALA A 427 -10.06 0.07 -6.91
CA ALA A 427 -10.13 0.60 -5.55
C ALA A 427 -8.73 0.79 -4.99
N VAL A 428 -8.55 1.85 -4.21
CA VAL A 428 -7.27 2.20 -3.60
C VAL A 428 -7.41 2.51 -2.12
N LYS A 429 -6.34 2.24 -1.38
CA LYS A 429 -6.11 2.73 -0.01
C LYS A 429 -5.01 3.78 -0.08
N ALA A 430 -5.25 4.96 0.42
CA ALA A 430 -4.35 6.09 0.28
C ALA A 430 -4.07 6.79 1.61
N GLN A 431 -2.88 7.38 1.68
CA GLN A 431 -2.50 8.38 2.66
C GLN A 431 -2.45 9.74 1.94
N LEU A 432 -3.45 10.57 2.16
CA LEU A 432 -3.52 11.93 1.60
C LEU A 432 -2.64 12.87 2.44
N PHE A 433 -1.65 13.50 1.85
CA PHE A 433 -0.75 14.44 2.53
C PHE A 433 -1.48 15.74 2.83
N ALA A 434 -1.71 16.00 4.11
CA ALA A 434 -2.58 17.08 4.59
C ALA A 434 -1.82 18.34 5.03
N GLY A 435 -0.49 18.33 4.99
CA GLY A 435 0.32 19.46 5.45
C GLY A 435 1.75 19.45 4.95
N VAL A 436 2.55 20.40 5.45
CA VAL A 436 3.96 20.56 5.12
C VAL A 436 4.78 19.53 5.90
N PRO A 437 5.82 18.91 5.30
CA PRO A 437 6.75 18.05 6.01
C PRO A 437 7.42 18.79 7.17
N ARG A 438 7.57 18.11 8.31
CA ARG A 438 8.33 18.62 9.47
C ARG A 438 9.17 17.52 10.11
N GLU A 439 10.28 17.89 10.71
CA GLU A 439 11.09 16.96 11.48
C GLU A 439 10.34 16.51 12.73
N ALA A 440 10.25 15.22 12.93
CA ALA A 440 9.58 14.61 14.07
C ALA A 440 10.32 13.34 14.51
N LEU A 441 10.24 13.04 15.79
CA LEU A 441 10.72 11.78 16.35
C LEU A 441 9.74 10.67 15.96
N ALA A 442 10.20 9.62 15.31
CA ALA A 442 9.33 8.61 14.72
C ALA A 442 9.76 7.18 15.02
N VAL A 443 8.77 6.32 15.08
CA VAL A 443 8.92 4.87 15.19
C VAL A 443 8.10 4.19 14.08
N PRO A 444 8.45 2.95 13.70
CA PRO A 444 7.56 2.14 12.86
C PRO A 444 6.18 1.99 13.53
N ALA A 445 5.11 2.14 12.75
CA ALA A 445 3.74 1.99 13.28
C ALA A 445 3.49 0.60 13.88
N SER A 446 4.21 -0.42 13.41
CA SER A 446 4.17 -1.79 13.95
C SER A 446 4.78 -1.91 15.37
N ALA A 447 5.53 -0.93 15.83
CA ALA A 447 6.07 -0.90 17.21
C ALA A 447 5.02 -0.49 18.24
N VAL A 448 3.94 0.13 17.81
CA VAL A 448 2.90 0.66 18.71
C VAL A 448 1.79 -0.36 18.90
N LEU A 449 1.54 -0.72 20.13
CA LEU A 449 0.38 -1.51 20.53
C LEU A 449 -0.70 -0.58 21.11
N ASP A 450 -1.94 -0.84 20.75
CA ASP A 450 -3.10 -0.23 21.42
C ASP A 450 -3.48 -1.10 22.61
N GLU A 451 -3.40 -0.53 23.80
CA GLU A 451 -3.83 -1.18 25.03
C GLU A 451 -5.00 -0.39 25.64
N ASN A 452 -6.21 -0.78 25.26
CA ASN A 452 -7.46 -0.13 25.71
C ASN A 452 -7.51 1.38 25.40
N GLY A 453 -7.04 1.78 24.22
CA GLY A 453 -7.01 3.18 23.79
C GLY A 453 -5.74 3.93 24.22
N ILE A 454 -4.79 3.25 24.88
CA ILE A 454 -3.50 3.82 25.28
C ILE A 454 -2.40 3.25 24.35
N ALA A 455 -1.76 4.13 23.60
CA ALA A 455 -0.63 3.76 22.78
C ALA A 455 0.58 3.37 23.63
N THR A 456 1.08 2.16 23.46
CA THR A 456 2.16 1.58 24.25
C THR A 456 3.24 1.02 23.34
N VAL A 457 4.50 1.19 23.72
CA VAL A 457 5.67 0.61 23.07
C VAL A 457 6.53 -0.14 24.09
N PHE A 458 7.34 -1.06 23.61
CA PHE A 458 8.36 -1.73 24.43
C PHE A 458 9.73 -1.21 24.02
N VAL A 459 10.37 -0.51 24.95
CA VAL A 459 11.71 0.08 24.78
C VAL A 459 12.73 -0.93 25.30
N MET A 460 13.77 -1.14 24.52
CA MET A 460 14.89 -1.99 24.91
C MET A 460 15.76 -1.22 25.91
N SER A 461 15.84 -1.68 27.15
CA SER A 461 16.74 -1.17 28.19
C SER A 461 18.08 -1.90 28.22
N GLY A 462 18.09 -3.16 27.84
CA GLY A 462 19.27 -4.01 27.68
C GLY A 462 19.05 -5.05 26.60
N GLY A 463 20.04 -5.87 26.27
CA GLY A 463 19.94 -6.88 25.21
C GLY A 463 18.76 -7.84 25.36
N GLU A 464 18.38 -8.12 26.60
CA GLU A 464 17.32 -9.05 26.97
C GLU A 464 16.24 -8.43 27.88
N SER A 465 16.35 -7.12 28.15
CA SER A 465 15.46 -6.38 29.05
C SER A 465 14.67 -5.35 28.28
N PHE A 466 13.37 -5.29 28.55
CA PHE A 466 12.45 -4.38 27.87
C PHE A 466 11.59 -3.65 28.89
N GLU A 467 11.33 -2.38 28.62
CA GLU A 467 10.52 -1.51 29.43
C GLU A 467 9.23 -1.16 28.70
N ARG A 468 8.08 -1.32 29.35
CA ARG A 468 6.80 -0.91 28.81
C ARG A 468 6.63 0.60 29.01
N ARG A 469 6.47 1.35 27.92
CA ARG A 469 6.26 2.80 27.94
C ARG A 469 4.99 3.19 27.22
N GLN A 470 4.22 4.07 27.86
CA GLN A 470 3.10 4.77 27.22
C GLN A 470 3.66 5.91 26.40
N VAL A 471 3.08 6.13 25.22
CA VAL A 471 3.51 7.17 24.30
C VAL A 471 2.33 8.00 23.82
N ARG A 472 2.58 9.28 23.57
CA ARG A 472 1.62 10.12 22.87
C ARG A 472 2.00 10.22 21.41
N LEU A 473 1.09 9.76 20.55
CA LEU A 473 1.32 9.74 19.10
C LEU A 473 0.94 11.08 18.47
N GLY A 474 1.62 11.43 17.39
CA GLY A 474 1.35 12.58 16.54
C GLY A 474 0.95 12.19 15.12
N ILE A 475 1.58 12.80 14.13
CA ILE A 475 1.31 12.54 12.72
C ILE A 475 1.73 11.13 12.30
N ARG A 476 0.97 10.59 11.34
CA ARG A 476 1.29 9.34 10.67
C ARG A 476 1.74 9.64 9.24
N ASP A 477 2.84 9.02 8.81
CA ASP A 477 3.37 9.11 7.46
C ASP A 477 3.73 7.70 6.96
N GLY A 478 2.83 7.09 6.23
CA GLY A 478 2.96 5.71 5.78
C GLY A 478 3.07 4.71 6.94
N ASP A 479 4.18 3.96 6.97
CA ASP A 479 4.49 2.96 8.00
C ASP A 479 5.16 3.52 9.25
N TRP A 480 5.27 4.85 9.34
CA TRP A 480 5.87 5.54 10.48
C TRP A 480 4.84 6.37 11.22
N VAL A 481 5.05 6.49 12.52
CA VAL A 481 4.23 7.33 13.39
C VAL A 481 5.12 8.19 14.27
N GLU A 482 4.77 9.46 14.38
CA GLU A 482 5.42 10.41 15.28
C GLU A 482 5.14 10.05 16.72
N VAL A 483 6.16 10.12 17.55
CA VAL A 483 6.04 10.07 19.01
C VAL A 483 6.34 11.46 19.55
N VAL A 484 5.29 12.09 20.09
CA VAL A 484 5.37 13.47 20.63
C VAL A 484 5.94 13.43 22.04
N GLU A 485 5.63 12.39 22.82
CA GLU A 485 6.08 12.21 24.21
C GLU A 485 6.26 10.72 24.52
N GLY A 486 7.20 10.42 25.41
CA GLY A 486 7.44 9.09 25.97
C GLY A 486 8.67 8.37 25.45
N LEU A 487 9.38 8.92 24.44
CA LEU A 487 10.61 8.34 23.90
C LEU A 487 11.70 9.39 23.72
N GLU A 488 12.94 8.92 23.81
CA GLU A 488 14.13 9.71 23.53
C GLU A 488 14.76 9.32 22.18
N PRO A 489 15.40 10.27 21.47
CA PRO A 489 16.16 9.95 20.27
C PRO A 489 17.26 8.91 20.56
N GLY A 490 17.42 7.92 19.66
CA GLY A 490 18.43 6.88 19.80
C GLY A 490 18.00 5.69 20.65
N SER A 491 16.88 5.78 21.40
CA SER A 491 16.33 4.60 22.05
C SER A 491 15.90 3.56 21.00
N ARG A 492 15.80 2.31 21.39
CA ARG A 492 15.32 1.25 20.50
C ARG A 492 14.00 0.71 20.99
N VAL A 493 13.06 0.52 20.08
CA VAL A 493 11.74 -0.03 20.36
C VAL A 493 11.54 -1.36 19.62
N VAL A 494 10.78 -2.25 20.21
CA VAL A 494 10.40 -3.52 19.54
C VAL A 494 9.45 -3.20 18.40
N SER A 495 9.89 -3.42 17.16
CA SER A 495 9.13 -3.14 15.93
C SER A 495 8.38 -4.36 15.39
N ARG A 496 8.82 -5.58 15.74
CA ARG A 496 8.13 -6.84 15.47
C ARG A 496 8.20 -7.71 16.72
N GLY A 497 7.13 -8.43 17.03
CA GLY A 497 7.06 -9.27 18.22
C GLY A 497 6.73 -8.53 19.52
N ALA A 498 6.33 -7.26 19.48
CA ALA A 498 5.97 -6.48 20.67
C ALA A 498 4.88 -7.15 21.52
N TYR A 499 3.93 -7.82 20.90
CA TYR A 499 2.91 -8.60 21.63
C TYR A 499 3.50 -9.79 22.42
N LEU A 500 4.58 -10.41 21.92
CA LEU A 500 5.26 -11.51 22.62
C LEU A 500 5.99 -11.02 23.86
N VAL A 501 6.61 -9.84 23.79
CA VAL A 501 7.22 -9.18 24.94
C VAL A 501 6.15 -8.84 25.99
N LYS A 502 4.98 -8.35 25.57
CA LYS A 502 3.82 -8.15 26.45
C LYS A 502 3.39 -9.44 27.16
N LEU A 503 3.34 -10.57 26.46
CA LEU A 503 2.98 -11.87 27.06
C LEU A 503 4.04 -12.34 28.06
N ALA A 504 5.32 -12.11 27.79
CA ALA A 504 6.40 -12.41 28.72
C ALA A 504 6.23 -11.63 30.04
N ALA A 505 5.84 -10.35 29.96
CA ALA A 505 5.53 -9.53 31.13
C ALA A 505 4.39 -10.11 32.00
N ALA A 506 3.37 -10.68 31.37
CA ALA A 506 2.23 -11.26 32.08
C ALA A 506 2.63 -12.56 32.84
N ASN A 507 3.56 -13.33 32.30
CA ASN A 507 4.02 -14.58 32.92
C ASN A 507 4.95 -14.34 34.12
N THR A 508 5.75 -13.29 34.12
CA THR A 508 6.60 -12.93 35.26
C THR A 508 5.78 -12.43 36.45
N GLY A 509 4.60 -11.84 36.24
CA GLY A 509 3.69 -11.41 37.31
C GLY A 509 3.01 -12.56 38.09
N GLN A 510 3.00 -13.79 37.57
CA GLN A 510 2.39 -14.97 38.24
C GLN A 510 3.36 -15.78 39.11
N ILE A 511 4.65 -15.50 39.07
CA ILE A 511 5.66 -16.27 39.85
C ILE A 511 6.01 -15.59 41.19
N GLY A 512 5.56 -14.37 41.42
CA GLY A 512 5.77 -13.66 42.68
C GLY A 512 4.56 -13.71 43.59
N HIS A 513 4.66 -14.46 44.68
CA HIS A 513 3.86 -14.54 45.90
C HIS A 513 3.14 -15.88 46.17
N GLY A 514 3.95 -16.92 46.26
CA GLY A 514 3.59 -18.13 47.01
C GLY A 514 4.33 -18.15 48.34
N HIS A 515 3.92 -17.30 49.30
CA HIS A 515 4.29 -17.58 50.71
C HIS A 515 3.30 -18.63 51.23
N ALA A 516 3.83 -19.88 51.28
CA ALA A 516 3.21 -20.92 52.08
C ALA A 516 3.46 -20.59 53.55
N HIS A 517 2.38 -20.43 54.33
CA HIS A 517 2.36 -20.52 55.78
C HIS A 517 2.14 -21.94 56.21
#